data_7d0a7b3c5e0b5a45085619d864423792
#
_entry.id   7d0a7b3c5e0b5a45085619d864423792
#
_cell.length_a   1.000
_cell.length_b   1.000
_cell.length_c   1.000
_cell.angle_alpha   90.00
_cell.angle_beta   90.00
_cell.angle_gamma   90.00
#
_symmetry.space_group_name_H-M   'P 1'
#
loop_
_entity.id
_entity.type
_entity.pdbx_description
1 polymer ?
#
loop_
_entity_poly.entity_id
_entity_poly.type
_entity_poly.pdbx_seq_one_letter_code
_entity_poly.pdbx_strand_id
1 'polypeptide(L)'
;MTAGKRHVNIPVFIPHLGCPNDCIFCNQRSISGKRSFDEGAVKDGIEAALATVPDCDAEIAFFGGSFTGIDRGLMIRLLDTAENFVRDDRVTGIRLSTRPDYISREILDILSRYTVKTVELGIQSMDDNVLSAAKRGHTAADSENACRLVKEYGFSLVGQMMTGLPYSTPESEIMTAERICGLSADGARIYPTMVFHGTELEKMTLDGRYIPPVSDDAVSRTARVLGVFVSHGVPVIRIGLHSGETLYAEDGIAFGAYHPAMGELVEGELYYRAECRELEKYSGMTSGRTALFTVPSAEISKAAGQKRRNTVRLINNFGLSCVKFRGDGGIPQYSCRVSLI
;
A
#
# COMPACT_ATOMS: atom_id res chain seq x y z
N MET A 1 23.11 -5.00 19.11
CA MET A 1 22.27 -5.24 17.92
C MET A 1 22.70 -4.22 16.88
N THR A 2 23.40 -4.63 15.83
CA THR A 2 23.72 -3.77 14.70
C THR A 2 22.41 -3.35 14.08
N ALA A 3 22.14 -2.04 14.01
CA ALA A 3 20.99 -1.51 13.28
C ALA A 3 21.06 -2.07 11.85
N GLY A 4 20.03 -2.81 11.42
CA GLY A 4 19.98 -3.34 10.07
C GLY A 4 20.10 -2.19 9.07
N LYS A 5 20.81 -2.42 7.95
CA LYS A 5 20.92 -1.43 6.88
C LYS A 5 19.50 -1.03 6.43
N ARG A 6 19.30 0.26 6.15
CA ARG A 6 18.02 0.76 5.65
C ARG A 6 17.75 0.16 4.27
N HIS A 7 16.55 -0.41 4.09
CA HIS A 7 16.11 -0.91 2.79
C HIS A 7 15.66 0.23 1.86
N VAL A 8 16.08 0.19 0.60
CA VAL A 8 15.75 1.18 -0.44
C VAL A 8 15.40 0.50 -1.75
N ASN A 9 14.34 0.95 -2.42
CA ASN A 9 14.01 0.53 -3.78
C ASN A 9 14.56 1.52 -4.80
N ILE A 10 15.27 1.03 -5.80
CA ILE A 10 15.68 1.77 -7.00
C ILE A 10 14.61 1.55 -8.06
N PRO A 11 13.70 2.50 -8.28
CA PRO A 11 12.53 2.26 -9.13
C PRO A 11 12.88 2.36 -10.62
N VAL A 12 12.47 1.36 -11.37
CA VAL A 12 12.43 1.36 -12.83
C VAL A 12 10.97 1.33 -13.26
N PHE A 13 10.45 2.45 -13.73
CA PHE A 13 9.05 2.56 -14.14
C PHE A 13 8.85 2.15 -15.60
N ILE A 14 7.92 1.21 -15.80
CA ILE A 14 7.52 0.67 -17.11
C ILE A 14 6.03 1.03 -17.32
N PRO A 15 5.72 2.28 -17.69
CA PRO A 15 4.33 2.76 -17.73
C PRO A 15 3.53 2.04 -18.83
N HIS A 16 2.34 1.54 -18.46
CA HIS A 16 1.36 0.88 -19.33
C HIS A 16 1.83 -0.37 -20.10
N LEU A 17 3.10 -0.70 -20.13
CA LEU A 17 3.56 -1.93 -20.81
C LEU A 17 3.06 -3.17 -20.04
N GLY A 18 2.69 -4.18 -20.78
CA GLY A 18 2.21 -5.46 -20.25
C GLY A 18 0.80 -5.42 -19.66
N CYS A 19 0.06 -4.30 -19.74
CA CYS A 19 -1.32 -4.21 -19.28
C CYS A 19 -2.28 -4.20 -20.49
N PRO A 20 -3.04 -5.28 -20.77
CA PRO A 20 -3.98 -5.33 -21.89
C PRO A 20 -5.30 -4.65 -21.58
N ASN A 21 -5.64 -4.47 -20.31
CA ASN A 21 -6.91 -3.94 -19.86
C ASN A 21 -6.73 -2.52 -19.31
N ASP A 22 -7.58 -1.64 -19.80
CA ASP A 22 -7.71 -0.29 -19.25
C ASP A 22 -8.57 -0.36 -17.98
N CYS A 23 -7.94 -0.64 -16.83
CA CYS A 23 -8.62 -0.58 -15.55
C CYS A 23 -9.21 0.82 -15.38
N ILE A 24 -10.48 0.90 -15.00
CA ILE A 24 -11.25 2.16 -14.99
C ILE A 24 -10.62 3.28 -14.14
N PHE A 25 -9.78 2.93 -13.15
CA PHE A 25 -9.15 3.85 -12.21
C PHE A 25 -7.70 4.22 -12.58
N CYS A 26 -7.12 3.59 -13.64
CA CYS A 26 -5.67 3.62 -13.84
C CYS A 26 -5.26 4.72 -14.81
N ASN A 27 -4.36 5.60 -14.36
CA ASN A 27 -3.62 6.53 -15.19
C ASN A 27 -2.13 6.47 -14.82
N GLN A 28 -1.40 5.50 -15.42
CA GLN A 28 0.02 5.29 -15.12
C GLN A 28 0.91 6.49 -15.49
N ARG A 29 0.50 7.30 -16.46
CA ARG A 29 1.24 8.51 -16.86
C ARG A 29 1.26 9.53 -15.73
N SER A 30 0.09 9.80 -15.14
CA SER A 30 -0.03 10.73 -14.01
C SER A 30 0.59 10.17 -12.73
N ILE A 31 0.47 8.85 -12.49
CA ILE A 31 0.99 8.20 -11.28
C ILE A 31 2.53 8.14 -11.29
N SER A 32 3.14 7.79 -12.43
CA SER A 32 4.60 7.61 -12.55
C SER A 32 5.35 8.86 -13.02
N GLY A 33 4.64 9.84 -13.57
CA GLY A 33 5.22 11.00 -14.26
C GLY A 33 5.94 10.66 -15.57
N LYS A 34 5.92 9.40 -16.01
CA LYS A 34 6.58 8.96 -17.25
C LYS A 34 5.57 8.69 -18.34
N ARG A 35 5.78 9.28 -19.52
CA ARG A 35 4.90 9.15 -20.68
C ARG A 35 5.31 8.03 -21.63
N SER A 36 6.58 7.62 -21.61
CA SER A 36 7.13 6.56 -22.46
C SER A 36 8.20 5.79 -21.70
N PHE A 37 8.44 4.56 -22.14
CA PHE A 37 9.53 3.72 -21.65
C PHE A 37 10.68 3.77 -22.65
N ASP A 38 11.87 4.02 -22.14
CA ASP A 38 13.14 3.94 -22.90
C ASP A 38 14.04 2.89 -22.25
N GLU A 39 14.21 1.76 -22.92
CA GLU A 39 15.06 0.67 -22.46
C GLU A 39 16.53 1.12 -22.34
N GLY A 40 17.00 1.95 -23.29
CA GLY A 40 18.38 2.42 -23.31
C GLY A 40 18.77 3.27 -22.09
N ALA A 41 17.79 3.97 -21.51
CA ALA A 41 18.00 4.83 -20.33
C ALA A 41 17.92 4.06 -18.99
N VAL A 42 17.58 2.77 -18.97
CA VAL A 42 17.37 2.02 -17.71
C VAL A 42 18.66 1.89 -16.92
N LYS A 43 19.76 1.50 -17.56
CA LYS A 43 21.05 1.34 -16.89
C LYS A 43 21.51 2.65 -16.28
N ASP A 44 21.52 3.72 -17.04
CA ASP A 44 21.95 5.05 -16.58
C ASP A 44 21.07 5.58 -15.46
N GLY A 45 19.76 5.31 -15.53
CA GLY A 45 18.80 5.64 -14.47
C GLY A 45 19.08 4.92 -13.16
N ILE A 46 19.43 3.62 -13.20
CA ILE A 46 19.84 2.84 -12.02
C ILE A 46 21.13 3.40 -11.45
N GLU A 47 22.15 3.67 -12.32
CA GLU A 47 23.43 4.25 -11.93
C GLU A 47 23.23 5.60 -11.20
N ALA A 48 22.45 6.49 -11.80
CA ALA A 48 22.16 7.81 -11.21
C ALA A 48 21.46 7.69 -9.86
N ALA A 49 20.48 6.78 -9.74
CA ALA A 49 19.78 6.55 -8.48
C ALA A 49 20.73 6.00 -7.40
N LEU A 50 21.55 5.01 -7.72
CA LEU A 50 22.54 4.44 -6.80
C LEU A 50 23.56 5.46 -6.31
N ALA A 51 23.94 6.42 -7.14
CA ALA A 51 24.85 7.50 -6.75
C ALA A 51 24.29 8.41 -5.65
N THR A 52 22.97 8.47 -5.50
CA THR A 52 22.28 9.30 -4.47
C THR A 52 21.96 8.54 -3.20
N VAL A 53 22.10 7.21 -3.21
CA VAL A 53 21.70 6.35 -2.09
C VAL A 53 22.95 6.02 -1.26
N PRO A 54 22.92 6.27 0.08
CA PRO A 54 24.00 5.86 0.98
C PRO A 54 24.10 4.34 1.07
N ASP A 55 25.14 3.82 1.71
CA ASP A 55 25.31 2.38 1.99
C ASP A 55 24.06 1.80 2.67
N CYS A 56 23.25 1.08 1.90
CA CYS A 56 21.96 0.55 2.29
C CYS A 56 21.65 -0.77 1.56
N ASP A 57 20.58 -1.43 1.98
CA ASP A 57 20.04 -2.63 1.34
C ASP A 57 19.18 -2.18 0.14
N ALA A 58 19.77 -2.05 -1.05
CA ALA A 58 19.07 -1.60 -2.24
C ALA A 58 18.53 -2.79 -3.07
N GLU A 59 17.31 -2.68 -3.56
CA GLU A 59 16.73 -3.58 -4.57
C GLU A 59 16.34 -2.79 -5.82
N ILE A 60 16.59 -3.34 -7.01
CA ILE A 60 16.01 -2.79 -8.24
C ILE A 60 14.55 -3.20 -8.31
N ALA A 61 13.66 -2.22 -8.49
CA ALA A 61 12.23 -2.39 -8.41
C ALA A 61 11.53 -2.04 -9.73
N PHE A 62 11.04 -3.05 -10.45
CA PHE A 62 10.25 -2.84 -11.67
C PHE A 62 8.80 -2.54 -11.33
N PHE A 63 8.37 -1.31 -11.58
CA PHE A 63 7.03 -0.80 -11.26
C PHE A 63 6.33 -0.18 -12.48
N GLY A 64 5.04 0.08 -12.33
CA GLY A 64 4.21 0.84 -13.28
C GLY A 64 3.21 -0.04 -14.02
N GLY A 65 3.64 -0.78 -15.03
CA GLY A 65 2.80 -1.73 -15.76
C GLY A 65 2.77 -3.12 -15.10
N SER A 66 2.55 -4.13 -15.91
CA SER A 66 2.63 -5.55 -15.53
C SER A 66 3.95 -6.12 -16.01
N PHE A 67 4.96 -6.21 -15.15
CA PHE A 67 6.31 -6.59 -15.58
C PHE A 67 6.36 -7.93 -16.31
N THR A 68 5.64 -8.94 -15.83
CA THR A 68 5.61 -10.27 -16.45
C THR A 68 4.69 -10.36 -17.67
N GLY A 69 3.94 -9.30 -17.97
CA GLY A 69 3.07 -9.18 -19.15
C GLY A 69 3.69 -8.39 -20.31
N ILE A 70 4.90 -7.83 -20.18
CA ILE A 70 5.60 -7.16 -21.28
C ILE A 70 6.15 -8.18 -22.28
N ASP A 71 6.69 -7.70 -23.42
CA ASP A 71 7.39 -8.57 -24.36
C ASP A 71 8.44 -9.43 -23.64
N ARG A 72 8.46 -10.72 -23.96
CA ARG A 72 9.32 -11.70 -23.28
C ARG A 72 10.81 -11.35 -23.41
N GLY A 73 11.22 -10.93 -24.61
CA GLY A 73 12.60 -10.53 -24.87
C GLY A 73 12.98 -9.29 -24.06
N LEU A 74 12.11 -8.30 -23.98
CA LEU A 74 12.32 -7.11 -23.16
C LEU A 74 12.39 -7.47 -21.67
N MET A 75 11.51 -8.33 -21.16
CA MET A 75 11.53 -8.78 -19.78
C MET A 75 12.88 -9.41 -19.41
N ILE A 76 13.39 -10.30 -20.28
CA ILE A 76 14.68 -10.97 -20.05
C ILE A 76 15.83 -9.95 -20.06
N ARG A 77 15.89 -9.04 -21.04
CA ARG A 77 16.95 -8.02 -21.09
C ARG A 77 16.96 -7.09 -19.86
N LEU A 78 15.78 -6.74 -19.35
CA LEU A 78 15.66 -5.94 -18.13
C LEU A 78 16.12 -6.71 -16.89
N LEU A 79 15.79 -8.00 -16.81
CA LEU A 79 16.29 -8.88 -15.74
C LEU A 79 17.81 -9.04 -15.84
N ASP A 80 18.37 -9.27 -17.03
CA ASP A 80 19.81 -9.35 -17.26
C ASP A 80 20.51 -8.06 -16.83
N THR A 81 19.92 -6.91 -17.18
CA THR A 81 20.46 -5.60 -16.78
C THR A 81 20.49 -5.46 -15.25
N ALA A 82 19.41 -5.80 -14.56
CA ALA A 82 19.32 -5.72 -13.10
C ALA A 82 20.27 -6.74 -12.42
N GLU A 83 20.38 -7.95 -12.96
CA GLU A 83 21.23 -9.00 -12.42
C GLU A 83 22.73 -8.64 -12.48
N ASN A 84 23.16 -7.84 -13.47
CA ASN A 84 24.53 -7.35 -13.51
C ASN A 84 24.87 -6.47 -12.29
N PHE A 85 23.93 -5.62 -11.84
CA PHE A 85 24.12 -4.82 -10.62
C PHE A 85 24.14 -5.68 -9.35
N VAL A 86 23.41 -6.81 -9.33
CA VAL A 86 23.47 -7.77 -8.22
C VAL A 86 24.83 -8.47 -8.19
N ARG A 87 25.34 -8.93 -9.33
CA ARG A 87 26.65 -9.58 -9.44
C ARG A 87 27.82 -8.67 -9.06
N ASP A 88 27.65 -7.37 -9.25
CA ASP A 88 28.62 -6.34 -8.87
C ASP A 88 28.46 -5.90 -7.41
N ASP A 89 27.65 -6.61 -6.59
CA ASP A 89 27.36 -6.31 -5.18
C ASP A 89 26.81 -4.89 -4.93
N ARG A 90 26.23 -4.26 -5.96
CA ARG A 90 25.69 -2.88 -5.88
C ARG A 90 24.26 -2.83 -5.39
N VAL A 91 23.52 -3.91 -5.59
CA VAL A 91 22.17 -4.12 -5.08
C VAL A 91 22.03 -5.54 -4.56
N THR A 92 21.07 -5.77 -3.65
CA THR A 92 20.90 -7.06 -2.98
C THR A 92 19.92 -7.99 -3.69
N GLY A 93 19.16 -7.48 -4.67
CA GLY A 93 18.20 -8.27 -5.43
C GLY A 93 17.26 -7.42 -6.28
N ILE A 94 16.26 -8.12 -6.80
CA ILE A 94 15.26 -7.58 -7.72
C ILE A 94 13.87 -7.78 -7.11
N ARG A 95 13.00 -6.79 -7.25
CA ARG A 95 11.57 -6.92 -7.02
C ARG A 95 10.78 -6.45 -8.23
N LEU A 96 9.56 -6.92 -8.37
CA LEU A 96 8.73 -6.55 -9.49
C LEU A 96 7.25 -6.52 -9.09
N SER A 97 6.48 -5.65 -9.78
CA SER A 97 5.03 -5.61 -9.68
C SER A 97 4.39 -6.17 -10.93
N THR A 98 3.38 -6.99 -10.76
CA THR A 98 2.63 -7.55 -11.87
C THR A 98 1.18 -7.86 -11.49
N ARG A 99 0.40 -8.28 -12.47
CA ARG A 99 -0.98 -8.73 -12.31
C ARG A 99 -1.02 -10.23 -11.99
N PRO A 100 -2.03 -10.70 -11.25
CA PRO A 100 -2.19 -12.12 -10.96
C PRO A 100 -2.28 -13.01 -12.20
N ASP A 101 -3.03 -12.57 -13.22
CA ASP A 101 -3.25 -13.30 -14.49
C ASP A 101 -2.00 -13.42 -15.39
N TYR A 102 -0.90 -12.77 -15.01
CA TYR A 102 0.41 -12.90 -15.69
C TYR A 102 1.42 -13.71 -14.88
N ILE A 103 0.97 -14.45 -13.87
CA ILE A 103 1.76 -15.42 -13.13
C ILE A 103 1.45 -16.82 -13.65
N SER A 104 2.47 -17.52 -14.10
CA SER A 104 2.43 -18.93 -14.50
C SER A 104 3.72 -19.62 -14.06
N ARG A 105 3.74 -20.94 -14.04
CA ARG A 105 4.96 -21.71 -13.75
C ARG A 105 6.10 -21.35 -14.70
N GLU A 106 5.81 -21.20 -15.99
CA GLU A 106 6.80 -20.76 -17.01
C GLU A 106 7.44 -19.42 -16.65
N ILE A 107 6.63 -18.44 -16.22
CA ILE A 107 7.12 -17.12 -15.77
C ILE A 107 8.00 -17.27 -14.53
N LEU A 108 7.54 -18.02 -13.55
CA LEU A 108 8.26 -18.19 -12.29
C LEU A 108 9.56 -18.99 -12.50
N ASP A 109 9.59 -19.96 -13.42
CA ASP A 109 10.81 -20.66 -13.86
C ASP A 109 11.84 -19.70 -14.47
N ILE A 110 11.39 -18.67 -15.20
CA ILE A 110 12.29 -17.62 -15.70
C ILE A 110 12.79 -16.77 -14.54
N LEU A 111 11.90 -16.25 -13.70
CA LEU A 111 12.25 -15.39 -12.58
C LEU A 111 13.22 -16.07 -11.60
N SER A 112 13.08 -17.38 -11.39
CA SER A 112 13.94 -18.16 -10.48
C SER A 112 15.40 -18.31 -10.96
N ARG A 113 15.70 -17.95 -12.22
CA ARG A 113 17.08 -17.91 -12.74
C ARG A 113 17.82 -16.61 -12.38
N TYR A 114 17.12 -15.64 -11.80
CA TYR A 114 17.61 -14.33 -11.42
C TYR A 114 17.47 -14.13 -9.91
N THR A 115 18.12 -13.13 -9.36
CA THR A 115 18.05 -12.80 -7.92
C THR A 115 16.76 -12.02 -7.62
N VAL A 116 15.62 -12.50 -8.13
CA VAL A 116 14.30 -11.96 -7.79
C VAL A 116 13.96 -12.40 -6.38
N LYS A 117 13.72 -11.44 -5.48
CA LYS A 117 13.34 -11.69 -4.08
C LYS A 117 11.85 -11.52 -3.85
N THR A 118 11.23 -10.52 -4.46
CA THR A 118 9.87 -10.11 -4.15
C THR A 118 9.02 -9.96 -5.41
N VAL A 119 7.84 -10.58 -5.37
CA VAL A 119 6.79 -10.39 -6.39
C VAL A 119 5.62 -9.66 -5.71
N GLU A 120 5.30 -8.47 -6.22
CA GLU A 120 4.15 -7.69 -5.78
C GLU A 120 2.97 -7.93 -6.73
N LEU A 121 1.86 -8.46 -6.20
CA LEU A 121 0.67 -8.75 -7.00
C LEU A 121 -0.39 -7.68 -6.85
N GLY A 122 -0.78 -7.08 -7.98
CA GLY A 122 -1.88 -6.12 -8.06
C GLY A 122 -3.24 -6.79 -7.95
N ILE A 123 -3.59 -7.33 -6.80
CA ILE A 123 -4.84 -8.04 -6.50
C ILE A 123 -6.03 -7.10 -6.59
N GLN A 124 -5.94 -5.95 -5.95
CA GLN A 124 -6.92 -4.88 -5.81
C GLN A 124 -8.13 -5.26 -4.96
N SER A 125 -8.80 -6.36 -5.24
CA SER A 125 -9.93 -6.93 -4.50
C SER A 125 -9.96 -8.46 -4.64
N MET A 126 -10.59 -9.14 -3.69
CA MET A 126 -10.94 -10.56 -3.75
C MET A 126 -12.46 -10.76 -3.93
N ASP A 127 -13.18 -9.72 -4.34
CA ASP A 127 -14.59 -9.75 -4.73
C ASP A 127 -14.70 -9.61 -6.26
N ASP A 128 -15.25 -10.64 -6.93
CA ASP A 128 -15.34 -10.68 -8.38
C ASP A 128 -16.28 -9.61 -8.96
N ASN A 129 -17.29 -9.15 -8.20
CA ASN A 129 -18.12 -8.03 -8.62
C ASN A 129 -17.31 -6.72 -8.68
N VAL A 130 -16.47 -6.49 -7.66
CA VAL A 130 -15.57 -5.34 -7.61
C VAL A 130 -14.52 -5.41 -8.72
N LEU A 131 -13.91 -6.57 -8.93
CA LEU A 131 -12.92 -6.80 -9.99
C LEU A 131 -13.51 -6.58 -11.38
N SER A 132 -14.70 -7.10 -11.63
CA SER A 132 -15.44 -6.93 -12.88
C SER A 132 -15.79 -5.46 -13.13
N ALA A 133 -16.33 -4.77 -12.14
CA ALA A 133 -16.67 -3.35 -12.23
C ALA A 133 -15.43 -2.47 -12.46
N ALA A 134 -14.29 -2.84 -11.88
CA ALA A 134 -13.02 -2.16 -12.07
C ALA A 134 -12.30 -2.54 -13.39
N LYS A 135 -12.88 -3.42 -14.20
CA LYS A 135 -12.30 -3.95 -15.46
C LYS A 135 -10.90 -4.54 -15.25
N ARG A 136 -10.73 -5.27 -14.14
CA ARG A 136 -9.42 -5.86 -13.83
C ARG A 136 -9.02 -6.99 -14.79
N GLY A 137 -9.98 -7.70 -15.37
CA GLY A 137 -9.74 -8.80 -16.32
C GLY A 137 -9.18 -10.07 -15.70
N HIS A 138 -9.09 -10.15 -14.38
CA HIS A 138 -8.80 -11.37 -13.62
C HIS A 138 -9.82 -11.54 -12.49
N THR A 139 -9.92 -12.75 -11.96
CA THR A 139 -10.80 -13.13 -10.86
C THR A 139 -10.08 -13.24 -9.54
N ALA A 140 -10.84 -13.37 -8.45
CA ALA A 140 -10.29 -13.69 -7.14
C ALA A 140 -9.56 -15.06 -7.15
N ALA A 141 -10.07 -16.04 -7.90
CA ALA A 141 -9.43 -17.35 -8.06
C ALA A 141 -8.08 -17.24 -8.77
N ASP A 142 -7.94 -16.38 -9.80
CA ASP A 142 -6.65 -16.12 -10.44
C ASP A 142 -5.66 -15.52 -9.45
N SER A 143 -6.13 -14.59 -8.60
CA SER A 143 -5.30 -13.98 -7.55
C SER A 143 -4.83 -15.00 -6.51
N GLU A 144 -5.72 -15.91 -6.05
CA GLU A 144 -5.32 -16.98 -5.14
C GLU A 144 -4.30 -17.92 -5.74
N ASN A 145 -4.52 -18.35 -6.99
CA ASN A 145 -3.59 -19.24 -7.68
C ASN A 145 -2.22 -18.58 -7.85
N ALA A 146 -2.19 -17.32 -8.27
CA ALA A 146 -0.94 -16.56 -8.42
C ALA A 146 -0.19 -16.43 -7.10
N CYS A 147 -0.88 -16.08 -6.00
CA CYS A 147 -0.28 -15.99 -4.68
C CYS A 147 0.34 -17.33 -4.23
N ARG A 148 -0.40 -18.45 -4.40
CA ARG A 148 0.11 -19.78 -4.06
C ARG A 148 1.34 -20.14 -4.88
N LEU A 149 1.32 -19.90 -6.19
CA LEU A 149 2.46 -20.17 -7.06
C LEU A 149 3.69 -19.34 -6.66
N VAL A 150 3.54 -18.04 -6.39
CA VAL A 150 4.63 -17.18 -5.93
C VAL A 150 5.26 -17.73 -4.66
N LYS A 151 4.44 -18.16 -3.69
CA LYS A 151 4.93 -18.75 -2.43
C LYS A 151 5.55 -20.14 -2.65
N GLU A 152 4.99 -20.97 -3.54
CA GLU A 152 5.53 -22.30 -3.89
C GLU A 152 6.96 -22.19 -4.46
N TYR A 153 7.23 -21.16 -5.23
CA TYR A 153 8.58 -20.87 -5.78
C TYR A 153 9.53 -20.19 -4.80
N GLY A 154 9.08 -19.90 -3.57
CA GLY A 154 9.92 -19.33 -2.52
C GLY A 154 10.12 -17.82 -2.59
N PHE A 155 9.41 -17.11 -3.47
CA PHE A 155 9.46 -15.66 -3.53
C PHE A 155 8.71 -15.03 -2.34
N SER A 156 9.18 -13.86 -1.91
CA SER A 156 8.42 -12.99 -1.02
C SER A 156 7.21 -12.42 -1.76
N LEU A 157 6.03 -12.57 -1.17
CA LEU A 157 4.76 -12.13 -1.74
C LEU A 157 4.31 -10.81 -1.11
N VAL A 158 4.08 -9.79 -1.91
CA VAL A 158 3.42 -8.56 -1.47
C VAL A 158 2.05 -8.45 -2.14
N GLY A 159 0.98 -8.42 -1.35
CA GLY A 159 -0.38 -8.22 -1.83
C GLY A 159 -0.74 -6.73 -1.90
N GLN A 160 -1.02 -6.21 -3.10
CA GLN A 160 -1.51 -4.86 -3.25
C GLN A 160 -3.03 -4.88 -3.38
N MET A 161 -3.73 -4.12 -2.55
CA MET A 161 -5.18 -3.96 -2.59
C MET A 161 -5.62 -2.49 -2.62
N MET A 162 -6.87 -2.28 -3.02
CA MET A 162 -7.49 -0.94 -3.02
C MET A 162 -8.72 -0.92 -2.12
N THR A 163 -8.99 0.25 -1.51
CA THR A 163 -10.22 0.54 -0.78
C THR A 163 -11.03 1.60 -1.55
N GLY A 164 -12.35 1.50 -1.51
CA GLY A 164 -13.24 2.47 -2.17
C GLY A 164 -13.42 2.26 -3.67
N LEU A 165 -13.11 1.10 -4.23
CA LEU A 165 -13.44 0.79 -5.63
C LEU A 165 -14.98 0.76 -5.83
N PRO A 166 -15.48 0.97 -7.07
CA PRO A 166 -16.90 0.77 -7.36
C PRO A 166 -17.39 -0.59 -6.88
N TYR A 167 -18.57 -0.60 -6.24
CA TYR A 167 -19.21 -1.76 -5.59
C TYR A 167 -18.45 -2.36 -4.40
N SER A 168 -17.28 -1.83 -4.00
CA SER A 168 -16.63 -2.30 -2.78
C SER A 168 -17.38 -1.80 -1.54
N THR A 169 -17.50 -2.66 -0.54
CA THR A 169 -18.00 -2.32 0.80
C THR A 169 -16.87 -2.48 1.82
N PRO A 170 -16.99 -1.88 3.01
CA PRO A 170 -16.03 -2.13 4.08
C PRO A 170 -15.83 -3.62 4.39
N GLU A 171 -16.89 -4.43 4.26
CA GLU A 171 -16.85 -5.88 4.49
C GLU A 171 -16.08 -6.61 3.39
N SER A 172 -16.27 -6.25 2.10
CA SER A 172 -15.52 -6.85 0.99
C SER A 172 -14.04 -6.46 1.02
N GLU A 173 -13.71 -5.30 1.56
CA GLU A 173 -12.32 -4.85 1.75
C GLU A 173 -11.63 -5.61 2.90
N ILE A 174 -12.34 -5.81 4.01
CA ILE A 174 -11.88 -6.63 5.14
C ILE A 174 -11.67 -8.07 4.66
N MET A 175 -12.64 -8.67 3.98
CA MET A 175 -12.53 -10.01 3.39
C MET A 175 -11.33 -10.12 2.43
N THR A 176 -11.08 -9.09 1.62
CA THR A 176 -9.91 -9.05 0.73
C THR A 176 -8.60 -9.10 1.53
N ALA A 177 -8.48 -8.31 2.60
CA ALA A 177 -7.30 -8.30 3.46
C ALA A 177 -7.09 -9.65 4.18
N GLU A 178 -8.17 -10.24 4.71
CA GLU A 178 -8.14 -11.56 5.36
C GLU A 178 -7.67 -12.64 4.39
N ARG A 179 -8.17 -12.64 3.15
CA ARG A 179 -7.74 -13.61 2.12
C ARG A 179 -6.26 -13.41 1.76
N ILE A 180 -5.77 -12.16 1.62
CA ILE A 180 -4.35 -11.89 1.38
C ILE A 180 -3.49 -12.43 2.53
N CYS A 181 -3.89 -12.19 3.78
CA CYS A 181 -3.21 -12.75 4.96
C CYS A 181 -3.23 -14.29 4.94
N GLY A 182 -4.37 -14.91 4.64
CA GLY A 182 -4.53 -16.36 4.55
C GLY A 182 -3.68 -17.02 3.46
N LEU A 183 -3.25 -16.26 2.45
CA LEU A 183 -2.33 -16.68 1.39
C LEU A 183 -0.85 -16.49 1.74
N SER A 184 -0.56 -16.25 3.02
CA SER A 184 0.81 -16.10 3.56
C SER A 184 1.60 -14.97 2.90
N ALA A 185 0.96 -13.84 2.66
CA ALA A 185 1.65 -12.64 2.17
C ALA A 185 2.69 -12.16 3.19
N ASP A 186 3.89 -11.83 2.70
CA ASP A 186 5.01 -11.31 3.50
C ASP A 186 4.92 -9.79 3.69
N GLY A 187 4.01 -9.14 2.96
CA GLY A 187 3.72 -7.73 3.08
C GLY A 187 2.48 -7.32 2.29
N ALA A 188 2.01 -6.11 2.56
CA ALA A 188 0.86 -5.56 1.86
C ALA A 188 1.05 -4.09 1.49
N ARG A 189 0.31 -3.64 0.46
CA ARG A 189 0.11 -2.23 0.13
C ARG A 189 -1.38 -1.94 0.06
N ILE A 190 -1.79 -0.80 0.60
CA ILE A 190 -3.19 -0.39 0.60
C ILE A 190 -3.31 0.96 -0.11
N TYR A 191 -4.11 1.01 -1.17
CA TYR A 191 -4.34 2.23 -1.92
C TYR A 191 -5.82 2.63 -1.85
N PRO A 192 -6.17 3.70 -1.08
CA PRO A 192 -7.47 4.35 -1.22
C PRO A 192 -7.67 4.80 -2.66
N THR A 193 -8.85 4.54 -3.21
CA THR A 193 -9.17 4.84 -4.60
C THR A 193 -9.16 6.35 -4.85
N MET A 194 -8.40 6.75 -5.84
CA MET A 194 -8.34 8.10 -6.37
C MET A 194 -8.91 8.12 -7.78
N VAL A 195 -9.56 9.19 -8.16
CA VAL A 195 -10.08 9.42 -9.50
C VAL A 195 -9.12 10.33 -10.24
N PHE A 196 -8.51 9.83 -11.31
CA PHE A 196 -7.60 10.60 -12.16
C PHE A 196 -8.34 11.14 -13.38
N HIS A 197 -7.89 12.29 -13.87
CA HIS A 197 -8.36 12.85 -15.13
C HIS A 197 -8.14 11.87 -16.30
N GLY A 198 -9.06 11.86 -17.26
CA GLY A 198 -9.02 11.03 -18.46
C GLY A 198 -9.37 9.55 -18.24
N THR A 199 -9.74 9.14 -17.01
CA THR A 199 -10.12 7.76 -16.70
C THR A 199 -11.62 7.51 -16.89
N GLU A 200 -12.01 6.25 -17.03
CA GLU A 200 -13.43 5.87 -17.03
C GLU A 200 -14.08 6.14 -15.66
N LEU A 201 -13.30 5.99 -14.58
CA LEU A 201 -13.77 6.27 -13.22
C LEU A 201 -14.14 7.75 -13.04
N GLU A 202 -13.44 8.67 -13.71
CA GLU A 202 -13.82 10.09 -13.75
C GLU A 202 -15.20 10.28 -14.41
N LYS A 203 -15.42 9.64 -15.57
CA LYS A 203 -16.72 9.70 -16.25
C LYS A 203 -17.84 9.15 -15.36
N MET A 204 -17.60 8.00 -14.70
CA MET A 204 -18.55 7.42 -13.75
C MET A 204 -18.86 8.36 -12.58
N THR A 205 -17.86 9.12 -12.13
CA THR A 205 -18.02 10.11 -11.05
C THR A 205 -18.87 11.30 -11.53
N LEU A 206 -18.58 11.82 -12.71
CA LEU A 206 -19.32 12.94 -13.30
C LEU A 206 -20.78 12.58 -13.63
N ASP A 207 -21.05 11.34 -14.04
CA ASP A 207 -22.40 10.84 -14.33
C ASP A 207 -23.18 10.42 -13.05
N GLY A 208 -22.55 10.48 -11.87
CA GLY A 208 -23.15 10.06 -10.60
C GLY A 208 -23.26 8.54 -10.41
N ARG A 209 -22.63 7.73 -11.29
CA ARG A 209 -22.59 6.25 -11.18
C ARG A 209 -21.57 5.75 -10.15
N TYR A 210 -20.65 6.61 -9.75
CA TYR A 210 -19.66 6.35 -8.70
C TYR A 210 -19.50 7.61 -7.83
N ILE A 211 -19.44 7.39 -6.52
CA ILE A 211 -19.20 8.45 -5.55
C ILE A 211 -17.85 8.13 -4.87
N PRO A 212 -16.81 8.92 -5.14
CA PRO A 212 -15.51 8.72 -4.48
C PRO A 212 -15.64 8.87 -2.97
N PRO A 213 -14.97 8.01 -2.17
CA PRO A 213 -14.96 8.16 -0.72
C PRO A 213 -14.42 9.55 -0.32
N VAL A 214 -15.11 10.23 0.59
CA VAL A 214 -14.59 11.44 1.23
C VAL A 214 -13.44 11.10 2.17
N SER A 215 -12.63 12.12 2.56
CA SER A 215 -11.39 11.89 3.32
C SER A 215 -11.59 11.04 4.58
N ASP A 216 -12.62 11.33 5.36
CA ASP A 216 -12.88 10.61 6.62
C ASP A 216 -13.32 9.16 6.39
N ASP A 217 -14.13 8.91 5.36
CA ASP A 217 -14.53 7.56 4.98
C ASP A 217 -13.34 6.76 4.43
N ALA A 218 -12.55 7.34 3.54
CA ALA A 218 -11.35 6.70 3.00
C ALA A 218 -10.36 6.31 4.11
N VAL A 219 -10.11 7.21 5.05
CA VAL A 219 -9.25 6.94 6.22
C VAL A 219 -9.85 5.85 7.11
N SER A 220 -11.15 5.93 7.40
CA SER A 220 -11.85 4.96 8.25
C SER A 220 -11.84 3.55 7.67
N ARG A 221 -12.17 3.40 6.37
CA ARG A 221 -12.15 2.11 5.64
C ARG A 221 -10.74 1.52 5.61
N THR A 222 -9.76 2.34 5.22
CA THR A 222 -8.36 1.91 5.14
C THR A 222 -7.79 1.52 6.50
N ALA A 223 -8.17 2.20 7.59
CA ALA A 223 -7.75 1.83 8.94
C ALA A 223 -8.32 0.47 9.40
N ARG A 224 -9.55 0.10 8.97
CA ARG A 224 -10.09 -1.25 9.22
C ARG A 224 -9.23 -2.31 8.53
N VAL A 225 -8.91 -2.09 7.26
CA VAL A 225 -8.07 -2.98 6.46
C VAL A 225 -6.66 -3.09 7.07
N LEU A 226 -6.05 -1.96 7.48
CA LEU A 226 -4.76 -1.97 8.19
C LEU A 226 -4.84 -2.81 9.47
N GLY A 227 -5.94 -2.69 10.23
CA GLY A 227 -6.16 -3.47 11.45
C GLY A 227 -6.17 -4.98 11.19
N VAL A 228 -6.69 -5.45 10.06
CA VAL A 228 -6.64 -6.87 9.67
C VAL A 228 -5.20 -7.32 9.45
N PHE A 229 -4.41 -6.59 8.65
CA PHE A 229 -3.00 -6.94 8.41
C PHE A 229 -2.18 -6.94 9.71
N VAL A 230 -2.38 -5.94 10.57
CA VAL A 230 -1.73 -5.86 11.89
C VAL A 230 -2.06 -7.08 12.76
N SER A 231 -3.34 -7.48 12.82
CA SER A 231 -3.77 -8.64 13.62
C SER A 231 -3.20 -9.97 13.14
N HIS A 232 -2.86 -10.07 11.84
CA HIS A 232 -2.21 -11.24 11.24
C HIS A 232 -0.69 -11.14 11.18
N GLY A 233 -0.09 -10.05 11.69
CA GLY A 233 1.37 -9.85 11.66
C GLY A 233 1.94 -9.58 10.27
N VAL A 234 1.11 -9.19 9.29
CA VAL A 234 1.54 -8.86 7.94
C VAL A 234 1.90 -7.36 7.87
N PRO A 235 3.15 -7.00 7.59
CA PRO A 235 3.56 -5.60 7.52
C PRO A 235 2.93 -4.88 6.32
N VAL A 236 2.33 -3.73 6.58
CA VAL A 236 1.86 -2.84 5.50
C VAL A 236 2.98 -1.86 5.16
N ILE A 237 3.62 -2.11 4.02
CA ILE A 237 4.81 -1.36 3.59
C ILE A 237 4.47 0.00 2.98
N ARG A 238 3.19 0.21 2.58
CA ARG A 238 2.72 1.50 2.08
C ARG A 238 1.20 1.64 2.17
N ILE A 239 0.78 2.86 2.51
CA ILE A 239 -0.62 3.30 2.44
C ILE A 239 -0.68 4.59 1.63
N GLY A 240 -1.50 4.59 0.57
CA GLY A 240 -1.69 5.72 -0.34
C GLY A 240 -0.56 5.94 -1.34
N LEU A 241 -0.82 6.81 -2.30
CA LEU A 241 0.12 7.14 -3.37
C LEU A 241 1.33 7.91 -2.85
N HIS A 242 2.44 7.81 -3.56
CA HIS A 242 3.62 8.64 -3.30
C HIS A 242 3.29 10.09 -3.69
N SER A 243 3.67 11.04 -2.84
CA SER A 243 3.59 12.44 -3.22
C SER A 243 4.52 12.71 -4.41
N GLY A 244 3.96 13.24 -5.50
CA GLY A 244 4.69 13.65 -6.69
C GLY A 244 4.01 14.85 -7.31
N GLU A 245 4.78 15.73 -7.96
CA GLU A 245 4.26 16.94 -8.61
C GLU A 245 3.20 16.62 -9.67
N THR A 246 3.34 15.47 -10.34
CA THR A 246 2.40 15.01 -11.37
C THR A 246 1.00 14.69 -10.85
N LEU A 247 0.85 14.41 -9.55
CA LEU A 247 -0.47 14.18 -8.95
C LEU A 247 -1.29 15.49 -8.82
N TYR A 248 -0.61 16.63 -8.81
CA TYR A 248 -1.23 17.97 -8.75
C TYR A 248 -1.28 18.67 -10.10
N ALA A 249 -0.77 18.02 -11.17
CA ALA A 249 -0.85 18.56 -12.53
C ALA A 249 -2.30 18.57 -13.05
N GLU A 250 -2.55 19.29 -14.15
CA GLU A 250 -3.89 19.40 -14.76
C GLU A 250 -4.48 18.06 -15.16
N ASP A 251 -3.65 17.06 -15.47
CA ASP A 251 -4.01 15.68 -15.79
C ASP A 251 -3.89 14.72 -14.59
N GLY A 252 -3.71 15.26 -13.38
CA GLY A 252 -3.53 14.52 -12.14
C GLY A 252 -4.85 14.01 -11.52
N ILE A 253 -5.03 14.26 -10.21
CA ILE A 253 -6.20 13.81 -9.45
C ILE A 253 -7.38 14.74 -9.70
N ALA A 254 -8.51 14.14 -10.15
CA ALA A 254 -9.77 14.84 -10.35
C ALA A 254 -10.65 14.85 -9.08
N PHE A 255 -10.79 13.68 -8.41
CA PHE A 255 -11.61 13.52 -7.21
C PHE A 255 -10.99 12.48 -6.26
N GLY A 256 -11.49 12.46 -5.03
CA GLY A 256 -11.11 11.48 -4.01
C GLY A 256 -10.26 12.07 -2.88
N ALA A 257 -9.97 11.22 -1.91
CA ALA A 257 -9.38 11.61 -0.64
C ALA A 257 -7.83 11.57 -0.69
N TYR A 258 -7.21 12.34 -1.59
CA TYR A 258 -5.76 12.42 -1.61
C TYR A 258 -5.23 13.24 -0.43
N HIS A 259 -4.26 12.68 0.27
CA HIS A 259 -3.47 13.38 1.27
C HIS A 259 -2.01 12.88 1.23
N PRO A 260 -0.99 13.77 1.20
CA PRO A 260 0.41 13.35 1.14
C PRO A 260 0.85 12.50 2.35
N ALA A 261 0.20 12.70 3.50
CA ALA A 261 0.40 11.92 4.72
C ALA A 261 -0.78 10.93 4.98
N MET A 262 -1.34 10.32 3.93
CA MET A 262 -2.47 9.38 4.07
C MET A 262 -2.15 8.25 5.05
N GLY A 263 -0.94 7.71 5.00
CA GLY A 263 -0.48 6.67 5.94
C GLY A 263 -0.60 7.11 7.39
N GLU A 264 -0.14 8.31 7.73
CA GLU A 264 -0.23 8.85 9.10
C GLU A 264 -1.68 9.03 9.57
N LEU A 265 -2.56 9.49 8.65
CA LEU A 265 -3.99 9.64 8.97
C LEU A 265 -4.64 8.29 9.28
N VAL A 266 -4.33 7.26 8.48
CA VAL A 266 -4.86 5.90 8.64
C VAL A 266 -4.32 5.24 9.91
N GLU A 267 -3.03 5.36 10.17
CA GLU A 267 -2.41 4.86 11.39
C GLU A 267 -2.97 5.58 12.63
N GLY A 268 -3.15 6.89 12.55
CA GLY A 268 -3.79 7.68 13.60
C GLY A 268 -5.23 7.25 13.87
N GLU A 269 -6.01 6.93 12.83
CA GLU A 269 -7.37 6.40 12.99
C GLU A 269 -7.36 5.00 13.64
N LEU A 270 -6.37 4.16 13.34
CA LEU A 270 -6.23 2.86 14.00
C LEU A 270 -5.93 3.03 15.50
N TYR A 271 -5.05 3.99 15.87
CA TYR A 271 -4.83 4.35 17.28
C TYR A 271 -6.10 4.87 17.95
N TYR A 272 -6.82 5.80 17.30
CA TYR A 272 -8.08 6.32 17.83
C TYR A 272 -9.06 5.21 18.18
N ARG A 273 -9.18 4.20 17.34
CA ARG A 273 -10.04 3.02 17.62
C ARG A 273 -9.56 2.21 18.81
N ALA A 274 -8.24 2.05 18.98
CA ALA A 274 -7.68 1.38 20.14
C ALA A 274 -7.94 2.20 21.43
N GLU A 275 -7.78 3.50 21.37
CA GLU A 275 -8.02 4.45 22.47
C GLU A 275 -9.50 4.45 22.89
N CYS A 276 -10.42 4.45 21.92
CA CYS A 276 -11.86 4.34 22.21
C CYS A 276 -12.18 3.03 22.94
N ARG A 277 -11.67 1.88 22.44
CA ARG A 277 -11.89 0.58 23.11
C ARG A 277 -11.37 0.55 24.55
N GLU A 278 -10.24 1.22 24.82
CA GLU A 278 -9.73 1.33 26.20
C GLU A 278 -10.61 2.20 27.07
N LEU A 279 -11.12 3.33 26.57
CA LEU A 279 -12.03 4.22 27.33
C LEU A 279 -13.41 3.61 27.55
N GLU A 280 -13.91 2.79 26.62
CA GLU A 280 -15.19 2.09 26.76
C GLU A 280 -15.26 1.20 28.00
N LYS A 281 -14.09 0.69 28.47
CA LYS A 281 -13.98 -0.06 29.74
C LYS A 281 -14.32 0.80 30.97
N TYR A 282 -14.30 2.13 30.83
CA TYR A 282 -14.61 3.11 31.88
C TYR A 282 -15.92 3.86 31.59
N SER A 283 -16.87 3.22 30.89
CA SER A 283 -18.16 3.83 30.53
C SER A 283 -18.85 4.46 31.76
N GLY A 284 -19.31 5.68 31.58
CA GLY A 284 -19.92 6.47 32.68
C GLY A 284 -18.96 7.10 33.68
N MET A 285 -17.64 6.84 33.59
CA MET A 285 -16.64 7.38 34.56
C MET A 285 -15.66 8.37 33.90
N THR A 286 -15.83 8.71 32.64
CA THR A 286 -14.87 9.52 31.85
C THR A 286 -15.13 11.03 31.94
N SER A 287 -16.38 11.44 32.22
CA SER A 287 -16.79 12.84 32.19
C SER A 287 -15.99 13.70 33.16
N GLY A 288 -15.42 14.79 32.68
CA GLY A 288 -14.61 15.73 33.42
C GLY A 288 -13.23 15.22 33.88
N ARG A 289 -12.87 13.96 33.56
CA ARG A 289 -11.60 13.34 33.95
C ARG A 289 -10.49 13.61 32.92
N THR A 290 -9.25 13.49 33.35
CA THR A 290 -8.09 13.44 32.45
C THR A 290 -7.76 12.00 32.11
N ALA A 291 -7.70 11.67 30.80
CA ALA A 291 -7.21 10.37 30.33
C ALA A 291 -5.70 10.45 30.07
N LEU A 292 -4.92 9.57 30.66
CA LEU A 292 -3.50 9.36 30.35
C LEU A 292 -3.35 8.06 29.56
N PHE A 293 -3.07 8.17 28.27
CA PHE A 293 -2.74 7.03 27.41
C PHE A 293 -1.25 6.70 27.47
N THR A 294 -0.94 5.43 27.65
CA THR A 294 0.41 4.89 27.50
C THR A 294 0.46 4.15 26.17
N VAL A 295 1.37 4.56 25.27
CA VAL A 295 1.50 4.08 23.88
C VAL A 295 2.98 3.78 23.59
N PRO A 296 3.32 3.10 22.46
CA PRO A 296 4.72 2.92 22.09
C PRO A 296 5.44 4.27 21.99
N SER A 297 6.67 4.36 22.53
CA SER A 297 7.40 5.63 22.62
C SER A 297 7.60 6.34 21.30
N ALA A 298 7.80 5.57 20.19
CA ALA A 298 7.97 6.11 18.85
C ALA A 298 6.64 6.55 18.17
N GLU A 299 5.48 6.22 18.76
CA GLU A 299 4.17 6.36 18.12
C GLU A 299 3.27 7.41 18.77
N ILE A 300 3.78 8.19 19.74
CA ILE A 300 3.00 9.22 20.46
C ILE A 300 2.33 10.20 19.48
N SER A 301 3.04 10.63 18.44
CA SER A 301 2.51 11.55 17.44
C SER A 301 1.32 10.95 16.66
N LYS A 302 1.43 9.67 16.29
CA LYS A 302 0.36 8.95 15.58
C LYS A 302 -0.85 8.73 16.49
N ALA A 303 -0.64 8.38 17.75
CA ALA A 303 -1.70 8.22 18.74
C ALA A 303 -2.44 9.54 18.99
N ALA A 304 -1.74 10.65 19.17
CA ALA A 304 -2.38 11.97 19.28
C ALA A 304 -3.13 12.39 18.00
N GLY A 305 -2.77 11.80 16.85
CA GLY A 305 -3.29 12.09 15.52
C GLY A 305 -2.75 13.41 14.94
N GLN A 306 -2.74 13.51 13.61
CA GLN A 306 -2.29 14.71 12.93
C GLN A 306 -3.03 15.94 13.47
N LYS A 307 -2.31 17.02 13.78
CA LYS A 307 -2.84 18.24 14.42
C LYS A 307 -3.66 17.95 15.69
N ARG A 308 -3.32 16.89 16.44
CA ARG A 308 -4.02 16.45 17.66
C ARG A 308 -5.49 16.05 17.44
N ARG A 309 -5.84 15.60 16.24
CA ARG A 309 -7.21 15.24 15.88
C ARG A 309 -7.81 14.20 16.83
N ASN A 310 -7.06 13.15 17.18
CA ASN A 310 -7.54 12.11 18.08
C ASN A 310 -7.79 12.68 19.49
N THR A 311 -6.87 13.50 19.97
CA THR A 311 -7.04 14.20 21.27
C THR A 311 -8.38 14.94 21.36
N VAL A 312 -8.71 15.73 20.31
CA VAL A 312 -9.96 16.51 20.27
C VAL A 312 -11.18 15.58 20.19
N ARG A 313 -11.12 14.55 19.34
CA ARG A 313 -12.23 13.57 19.21
C ARG A 313 -12.49 12.81 20.51
N LEU A 314 -11.44 12.39 21.24
CA LEU A 314 -11.58 11.69 22.51
C LEU A 314 -12.19 12.59 23.58
N ILE A 315 -11.74 13.85 23.68
CA ILE A 315 -12.34 14.82 24.60
C ILE A 315 -13.84 14.96 24.35
N ASN A 316 -14.22 15.19 23.10
CA ASN A 316 -15.62 15.43 22.74
C ASN A 316 -16.49 14.17 22.92
N ASN A 317 -16.01 13.00 22.48
CA ASN A 317 -16.82 11.78 22.48
C ASN A 317 -16.97 11.14 23.87
N PHE A 318 -16.01 11.36 24.78
CA PHE A 318 -16.03 10.76 26.10
C PHE A 318 -16.22 11.79 27.23
N GLY A 319 -16.41 13.09 26.90
CA GLY A 319 -16.60 14.16 27.88
C GLY A 319 -15.37 14.38 28.76
N LEU A 320 -14.17 14.08 28.28
CA LEU A 320 -12.93 14.24 29.04
C LEU A 320 -12.58 15.72 29.21
N SER A 321 -11.93 16.07 30.33
CA SER A 321 -11.35 17.41 30.52
C SER A 321 -10.02 17.57 29.77
N CYS A 322 -9.24 16.49 29.66
CA CYS A 322 -7.91 16.51 29.06
C CYS A 322 -7.50 15.09 28.60
N VAL A 323 -6.68 15.03 27.56
CA VAL A 323 -6.00 13.79 27.09
C VAL A 323 -4.50 14.03 27.07
N LYS A 324 -3.76 13.14 27.68
CA LYS A 324 -2.29 13.12 27.74
C LYS A 324 -1.75 11.80 27.19
N PHE A 325 -0.55 11.84 26.62
CA PHE A 325 0.15 10.65 26.12
C PHE A 325 1.49 10.49 26.80
N ARG A 326 1.86 9.23 27.12
CA ARG A 326 3.16 8.84 27.65
C ARG A 326 3.69 7.67 26.81
N GLY A 327 4.98 7.71 26.47
CA GLY A 327 5.66 6.62 25.77
C GLY A 327 6.10 5.51 26.70
N ASP A 328 5.96 4.26 26.26
CA ASP A 328 6.47 3.06 26.90
C ASP A 328 6.91 2.05 25.83
N GLY A 329 8.16 1.59 25.90
CA GLY A 329 8.71 0.63 24.95
C GLY A 329 8.13 -0.78 25.05
N GLY A 330 7.41 -1.09 26.13
CA GLY A 330 6.74 -2.38 26.32
C GLY A 330 5.32 -2.46 25.76
N ILE A 331 4.80 -1.38 25.17
CA ILE A 331 3.48 -1.39 24.50
C ILE A 331 3.65 -1.80 23.04
N PRO A 332 2.89 -2.80 22.54
CA PRO A 332 2.90 -3.17 21.13
C PRO A 332 2.40 -2.04 20.21
N GLN A 333 2.87 -2.01 18.97
CA GLN A 333 2.40 -1.06 17.97
C GLN A 333 0.87 -1.14 17.80
N TYR A 334 0.22 0.00 17.56
CA TYR A 334 -1.23 0.17 17.45
C TYR A 334 -2.02 -0.28 18.69
N SER A 335 -1.37 -0.36 19.83
CA SER A 335 -1.99 -0.64 21.13
C SER A 335 -1.80 0.51 22.11
N CYS A 336 -2.65 0.57 23.11
CA CYS A 336 -2.53 1.54 24.18
C CYS A 336 -3.08 0.97 25.51
N ARG A 337 -2.73 1.62 26.61
CA ARG A 337 -3.40 1.46 27.91
C ARG A 337 -3.85 2.82 28.36
N VAL A 338 -4.96 2.91 29.07
CA VAL A 338 -5.46 4.17 29.62
C VAL A 338 -5.59 4.10 31.14
N SER A 339 -5.31 5.22 31.80
CA SER A 339 -5.67 5.48 33.21
C SER A 339 -6.41 6.80 33.29
N LEU A 340 -7.49 6.84 34.10
CA LEU A 340 -8.22 8.07 34.39
C LEU A 340 -7.65 8.71 35.66
N ILE A 341 -7.39 10.03 35.58
CA ILE A 341 -6.83 10.86 36.66
C ILE A 341 -7.86 11.90 37.04
#